data_44f00620a5e487be02292c2912aa415f
#
_entry.id   44f00620a5e487be02292c2912aa415f
#
_cell.length_a   1.000
_cell.length_b   1.000
_cell.length_c   1.000
_cell.angle_alpha   90.00
_cell.angle_beta   90.00
_cell.angle_gamma   90.00
#
_symmetry.space_group_name_H-M   'P 1'
#
loop_
_entity.id
_entity.type
_entity.pdbx_description
1 polymer ?
#
loop_
_entity_poly.entity_id
_entity_poly.type
_entity_poly.pdbx_seq_one_letter_code
_entity_poly.pdbx_strand_id
1 'polypeptide(L)'
;DEQIAVRPLIEEGHVGEPVSISLAELTALTAELVFPLINPTKVPAVETVDLLDFPGYRGRLAITSLSEVKEGNPVSQLILRGKVAYLFERYTDSQEMNILIVCTPSTKQSDVNSVGPVLERWINKTQGDNPTDRAKRKPGLLWAITMFDMRISSDLAKDEDMLKMSWGQGGLLKQTILERFGNYAWLNEWANGKPFDNVFLVRKPGFKVAFLDMDNTEELAINPKEAGQLNLLRSTFANDPDIQKHVAQPQEAWDAM
;
A
#
# COMPACT_ATOMS: atom_id res chain seq x y z
N ASP A 1 -25.15 23.77 4.01
CA ASP A 1 -24.47 22.57 4.47
C ASP A 1 -25.43 21.39 4.31
N GLU A 2 -24.96 20.32 3.68
CA GLU A 2 -25.74 19.09 3.51
C GLU A 2 -25.99 18.45 4.88
N GLN A 3 -27.24 18.07 5.13
CA GLN A 3 -27.68 17.45 6.38
C GLN A 3 -27.93 15.96 6.15
N ILE A 4 -27.46 15.14 7.07
CA ILE A 4 -27.63 13.69 7.04
C ILE A 4 -28.35 13.24 8.31
N ALA A 5 -29.33 12.37 8.15
CA ALA A 5 -30.00 11.73 9.28
C ALA A 5 -29.16 10.56 9.78
N VAL A 6 -28.74 10.62 11.02
CA VAL A 6 -28.03 9.55 11.72
C VAL A 6 -28.84 9.05 12.89
N ARG A 7 -28.68 7.78 13.23
CA ARG A 7 -29.28 7.20 14.43
C ARG A 7 -28.18 6.90 15.43
N PRO A 8 -28.15 7.61 16.58
CA PRO A 8 -27.14 7.34 17.59
C PRO A 8 -27.36 5.96 18.22
N LEU A 9 -26.27 5.28 18.55
CA LEU A 9 -26.29 4.14 19.41
C LEU A 9 -26.28 4.65 20.86
N ILE A 10 -27.35 4.38 21.59
CA ILE A 10 -27.49 4.75 23.00
C ILE A 10 -27.07 3.57 23.90
N GLU A 11 -27.13 3.78 25.22
CA GLU A 11 -26.78 2.74 26.20
C GLU A 11 -27.46 1.40 25.91
N GLU A 12 -26.79 0.32 26.23
CA GLU A 12 -27.25 -1.06 26.03
C GLU A 12 -27.42 -1.51 24.55
N GLY A 13 -26.85 -0.74 23.59
CA GLY A 13 -26.90 -1.10 22.18
C GLY A 13 -28.20 -0.79 21.47
N HIS A 14 -29.10 -0.02 22.08
CA HIS A 14 -30.32 0.43 21.44
C HIS A 14 -30.04 1.55 20.44
N VAL A 15 -30.69 1.49 19.28
CA VAL A 15 -30.63 2.52 18.26
C VAL A 15 -31.63 3.63 18.61
N GLY A 16 -31.12 4.84 18.80
CA GLY A 16 -31.94 6.01 19.13
C GLY A 16 -32.73 6.56 17.93
N GLU A 17 -33.53 7.63 18.22
CA GLU A 17 -34.26 8.33 17.19
C GLU A 17 -33.33 9.07 16.22
N PRO A 18 -33.72 9.24 14.93
CA PRO A 18 -32.92 9.95 13.96
C PRO A 18 -32.64 11.40 14.39
N VAL A 19 -31.36 11.79 14.29
CA VAL A 19 -30.90 13.17 14.53
C VAL A 19 -30.29 13.70 13.25
N SER A 20 -30.58 14.95 12.92
CA SER A 20 -29.96 15.62 11.78
C SER A 20 -28.61 16.19 12.18
N ILE A 21 -27.57 15.86 11.42
CA ILE A 21 -26.19 16.35 11.61
C ILE A 21 -25.62 16.80 10.26
N SER A 22 -24.83 17.86 10.26
CA SER A 22 -24.18 18.28 9.03
C SER A 22 -23.13 17.25 8.58
N LEU A 23 -22.93 17.12 7.26
CA LEU A 23 -21.89 16.24 6.72
C LEU A 23 -20.50 16.61 7.25
N ALA A 24 -20.23 17.89 7.48
CA ALA A 24 -18.97 18.36 8.05
C ALA A 24 -18.76 17.86 9.49
N GLU A 25 -19.80 17.96 10.34
CA GLU A 25 -19.77 17.44 11.71
C GLU A 25 -19.64 15.92 11.72
N LEU A 26 -20.41 15.22 10.89
CA LEU A 26 -20.32 13.77 10.76
C LEU A 26 -18.89 13.34 10.36
N THR A 27 -18.30 14.00 9.36
CA THR A 27 -16.93 13.73 8.93
C THR A 27 -15.90 14.00 10.03
N ALA A 28 -16.09 15.06 10.80
CA ALA A 28 -15.21 15.39 11.93
C ALA A 28 -15.30 14.37 13.07
N LEU A 29 -16.50 13.90 13.38
CA LEU A 29 -16.76 12.97 14.47
C LEU A 29 -16.51 11.50 14.11
N THR A 30 -16.66 11.12 12.84
CA THR A 30 -16.49 9.73 12.40
C THR A 30 -15.05 9.27 12.60
N ALA A 31 -14.84 8.26 13.42
CA ALA A 31 -13.56 7.60 13.60
C ALA A 31 -13.36 6.49 12.56
N GLU A 32 -14.43 5.74 12.28
CA GLU A 32 -14.39 4.55 11.43
C GLU A 32 -15.72 4.39 10.70
N LEU A 33 -15.67 3.90 9.47
CA LEU A 33 -16.84 3.45 8.70
C LEU A 33 -16.73 1.95 8.48
N VAL A 34 -17.73 1.22 8.94
CA VAL A 34 -17.79 -0.24 8.78
C VAL A 34 -18.74 -0.61 7.65
N PHE A 35 -18.24 -1.29 6.64
CA PHE A 35 -19.02 -1.79 5.51
C PHE A 35 -19.08 -3.31 5.55
N PRO A 36 -20.17 -3.92 5.99
CA PRO A 36 -20.32 -5.38 5.93
C PRO A 36 -20.38 -5.84 4.48
N LEU A 37 -19.70 -6.94 4.16
CA LEU A 37 -19.83 -7.57 2.85
C LEU A 37 -21.23 -8.18 2.71
N ILE A 38 -21.94 -7.78 1.64
CA ILE A 38 -23.31 -8.27 1.36
C ILE A 38 -23.27 -9.70 0.80
N ASN A 39 -22.23 -10.01 0.03
CA ASN A 39 -22.05 -11.33 -0.59
C ASN A 39 -20.83 -12.03 0.00
N PRO A 40 -20.88 -13.37 0.16
CA PRO A 40 -19.72 -14.13 0.59
C PRO A 40 -18.58 -13.94 -0.41
N THR A 41 -17.36 -13.84 0.12
CA THR A 41 -16.15 -13.76 -0.73
C THR A 41 -15.87 -15.11 -1.39
N LYS A 42 -15.22 -15.07 -2.57
CA LYS A 42 -14.73 -16.29 -3.23
C LYS A 42 -13.46 -16.85 -2.58
N VAL A 43 -12.87 -16.11 -1.64
CA VAL A 43 -11.62 -16.47 -0.96
C VAL A 43 -11.92 -16.66 0.54
N PRO A 44 -12.05 -17.90 1.01
CA PRO A 44 -12.47 -18.20 2.39
C PRO A 44 -11.57 -17.56 3.46
N ALA A 45 -10.27 -17.40 3.18
CA ALA A 45 -9.33 -16.76 4.10
C ALA A 45 -9.66 -15.30 4.42
N VAL A 46 -10.40 -14.62 3.55
CA VAL A 46 -10.80 -13.22 3.73
C VAL A 46 -12.09 -13.09 4.56
N GLU A 47 -12.87 -14.16 4.71
CA GLU A 47 -14.11 -14.13 5.50
C GLU A 47 -13.89 -13.95 7.01
N THR A 48 -12.68 -14.23 7.48
CA THR A 48 -12.30 -14.13 8.89
C THR A 48 -11.39 -12.95 9.19
N VAL A 49 -11.25 -12.03 8.25
CA VAL A 49 -10.32 -10.87 8.35
C VAL A 49 -11.07 -9.59 8.10
N ASP A 50 -10.93 -8.63 9.01
CA ASP A 50 -11.37 -7.27 8.77
C ASP A 50 -10.29 -6.51 7.98
N LEU A 51 -10.68 -5.84 6.90
CA LEU A 51 -9.80 -4.99 6.12
C LEU A 51 -10.00 -3.53 6.54
N LEU A 52 -8.96 -2.97 7.14
CA LEU A 52 -8.95 -1.57 7.55
C LEU A 52 -8.19 -0.73 6.52
N ASP A 53 -8.89 0.19 5.86
CA ASP A 53 -8.30 1.15 4.93
C ASP A 53 -8.01 2.48 5.63
N PHE A 54 -6.73 2.84 5.69
CA PHE A 54 -6.32 4.17 6.12
C PHE A 54 -6.18 5.07 4.89
N PRO A 55 -6.99 6.14 4.76
CA PRO A 55 -6.84 7.11 3.69
C PRO A 55 -5.40 7.63 3.70
N GLY A 56 -4.68 7.41 2.61
CA GLY A 56 -3.24 7.57 2.41
C GLY A 56 -2.52 8.41 3.45
N TYR A 57 -1.60 7.81 4.18
CA TYR A 57 -0.72 8.50 5.12
C TYR A 57 0.15 9.50 4.34
N ARG A 58 -0.39 10.70 4.15
CA ARG A 58 0.26 11.75 3.38
C ARG A 58 1.31 12.44 4.23
N GLY A 59 2.44 12.79 3.62
CA GLY A 59 3.48 13.58 4.24
C GLY A 59 2.94 14.87 4.90
N ARG A 60 3.74 15.47 5.78
CA ARG A 60 3.37 16.69 6.49
C ARG A 60 2.92 17.77 5.51
N LEU A 61 1.79 18.41 5.80
CA LEU A 61 1.41 19.63 5.09
C LEU A 61 2.41 20.71 5.54
N ALA A 62 3.28 21.14 4.63
CA ALA A 62 4.15 22.27 4.89
C ALA A 62 3.31 23.55 4.71
N ILE A 63 2.93 24.17 5.81
CA ILE A 63 2.38 25.52 5.83
C ILE A 63 3.57 26.44 6.13
N THR A 64 3.94 27.24 5.15
CA THR A 64 5.12 28.11 5.25
C THR A 64 4.75 29.56 5.58
N SER A 65 3.47 29.93 5.43
CA SER A 65 2.99 31.29 5.68
C SER A 65 1.56 31.35 6.20
N LEU A 66 1.23 32.43 6.93
CA LEU A 66 -0.14 32.71 7.39
C LEU A 66 -1.12 33.00 6.23
N SER A 67 -0.64 33.40 5.06
CA SER A 67 -1.47 33.62 3.88
C SER A 67 -2.03 32.29 3.36
N GLU A 68 -1.22 31.23 3.33
CA GLU A 68 -1.66 29.87 2.96
C GLU A 68 -2.77 29.35 3.86
N VAL A 69 -2.80 29.76 5.13
CA VAL A 69 -3.90 29.43 6.07
C VAL A 69 -5.20 30.12 5.69
N LYS A 70 -5.14 31.30 5.07
CA LYS A 70 -6.32 32.11 4.73
C LYS A 70 -6.91 31.74 3.37
N GLU A 71 -6.10 31.32 2.40
CA GLU A 71 -6.51 31.09 1.02
C GLU A 71 -6.97 29.66 0.74
N GLY A 72 -6.73 28.71 1.64
CA GLY A 72 -7.15 27.33 1.52
C GLY A 72 -8.01 26.87 2.68
N ASN A 73 -8.23 25.56 2.77
CA ASN A 73 -8.80 24.94 3.96
C ASN A 73 -7.75 24.06 4.69
N PRO A 74 -6.61 24.65 5.11
CA PRO A 74 -5.50 23.90 5.70
C PRO A 74 -5.87 23.33 7.07
N VAL A 75 -6.78 23.96 7.79
CA VAL A 75 -7.25 23.49 9.12
C VAL A 75 -7.96 22.15 8.96
N SER A 76 -8.90 22.03 8.03
CA SER A 76 -9.58 20.76 7.76
C SER A 76 -8.60 19.67 7.32
N GLN A 77 -7.63 20.01 6.47
CA GLN A 77 -6.60 19.06 6.03
C GLN A 77 -5.67 18.62 7.18
N LEU A 78 -5.32 19.53 8.08
CA LEU A 78 -4.53 19.21 9.27
C LEU A 78 -5.30 18.30 10.23
N ILE A 79 -6.58 18.60 10.45
CA ILE A 79 -7.47 17.77 11.29
C ILE A 79 -7.58 16.36 10.71
N LEU A 80 -7.87 16.23 9.41
CA LEU A 80 -7.98 14.92 8.75
C LEU A 80 -6.67 14.12 8.83
N ARG A 81 -5.53 14.76 8.59
CA ARG A 81 -4.22 14.10 8.70
C ARG A 81 -3.88 13.71 10.14
N GLY A 82 -4.16 14.59 11.09
CA GLY A 82 -3.98 14.31 12.51
C GLY A 82 -4.85 13.14 12.98
N LYS A 83 -6.08 13.08 12.48
CA LYS A 83 -7.01 11.98 12.77
C LYS A 83 -6.50 10.64 12.23
N VAL A 84 -6.06 10.60 10.97
CA VAL A 84 -5.49 9.39 10.38
C VAL A 84 -4.25 8.92 11.14
N ALA A 85 -3.34 9.84 11.48
CA ALA A 85 -2.16 9.52 12.27
C ALA A 85 -2.52 9.00 13.67
N TYR A 86 -3.46 9.66 14.35
CA TYR A 86 -3.96 9.25 15.67
C TYR A 86 -4.61 7.86 15.63
N LEU A 87 -5.45 7.58 14.64
CA LEU A 87 -6.10 6.29 14.50
C LEU A 87 -5.06 5.18 14.21
N PHE A 88 -4.11 5.44 13.32
CA PHE A 88 -3.03 4.49 13.04
C PHE A 88 -2.22 4.17 14.30
N GLU A 89 -1.84 5.18 15.09
CA GLU A 89 -1.14 4.98 16.36
C GLU A 89 -2.00 4.22 17.37
N ARG A 90 -3.27 4.56 17.49
CA ARG A 90 -4.20 3.87 18.40
C ARG A 90 -4.32 2.38 18.06
N TYR A 91 -4.55 2.02 16.80
CA TYR A 91 -4.64 0.63 16.36
C TYR A 91 -3.30 -0.11 16.52
N THR A 92 -2.19 0.60 16.36
CA THR A 92 -0.85 0.06 16.62
C THR A 92 -0.65 -0.22 18.12
N ASP A 93 -1.02 0.71 18.97
CA ASP A 93 -0.82 0.63 20.42
C ASP A 93 -1.72 -0.43 21.08
N SER A 94 -2.95 -0.59 20.58
CA SER A 94 -3.89 -1.62 21.01
C SER A 94 -3.59 -3.00 20.40
N GLN A 95 -2.62 -3.10 19.47
CA GLN A 95 -2.27 -4.33 18.75
C GLN A 95 -3.44 -4.95 17.96
N GLU A 96 -4.38 -4.12 17.53
CA GLU A 96 -5.49 -4.54 16.70
C GLU A 96 -5.09 -4.74 15.23
N MET A 97 -4.01 -4.09 14.79
CA MET A 97 -3.43 -4.19 13.44
C MET A 97 -2.33 -5.26 13.40
N ASN A 98 -2.69 -6.50 13.09
CA ASN A 98 -1.75 -7.63 13.08
C ASN A 98 -0.95 -7.74 11.78
N ILE A 99 -1.54 -7.29 10.67
CA ILE A 99 -0.96 -7.28 9.33
C ILE A 99 -1.06 -5.87 8.79
N LEU A 100 0.00 -5.40 8.17
CA LEU A 100 0.06 -4.11 7.50
C LEU A 100 0.47 -4.31 6.04
N ILE A 101 -0.36 -3.80 5.12
CA ILE A 101 -0.05 -3.76 3.70
C ILE A 101 0.35 -2.35 3.33
N VAL A 102 1.61 -2.16 2.96
CA VAL A 102 2.12 -0.88 2.44
C VAL A 102 2.02 -0.89 0.92
N CYS A 103 1.21 -0.01 0.36
CA CYS A 103 1.01 0.11 -1.07
C CYS A 103 1.85 1.26 -1.65
N THR A 104 2.74 0.96 -2.59
CA THR A 104 3.52 1.96 -3.33
C THR A 104 3.30 1.80 -4.83
N PRO A 105 3.00 2.88 -5.58
CA PRO A 105 2.84 2.75 -7.03
C PRO A 105 4.19 2.51 -7.71
N SER A 106 4.22 1.61 -8.69
CA SER A 106 5.42 1.27 -9.47
C SER A 106 5.91 2.39 -10.37
N THR A 107 5.06 3.38 -10.65
CA THR A 107 5.28 4.44 -11.66
C THR A 107 5.72 5.78 -11.06
N LYS A 108 5.63 5.92 -9.75
CA LYS A 108 5.96 7.18 -9.06
C LYS A 108 6.84 6.92 -7.86
N GLN A 109 7.81 7.80 -7.66
CA GLN A 109 8.52 7.89 -6.40
C GLN A 109 7.50 8.21 -5.29
N SER A 110 7.43 7.38 -4.26
CA SER A 110 6.47 7.62 -3.19
C SER A 110 6.91 8.82 -2.34
N ASP A 111 6.00 9.74 -2.07
CA ASP A 111 6.24 11.00 -1.34
C ASP A 111 6.35 10.82 0.20
N VAL A 112 6.91 9.70 0.64
CA VAL A 112 6.69 9.14 1.97
C VAL A 112 7.86 9.36 2.94
N ASN A 113 8.51 10.51 2.92
CA ASN A 113 9.58 10.82 3.88
C ASN A 113 9.13 10.75 5.37
N SER A 114 7.83 10.86 5.64
CA SER A 114 7.28 10.84 7.00
C SER A 114 6.80 9.48 7.48
N VAL A 115 6.69 8.49 6.60
CA VAL A 115 6.17 7.15 6.95
C VAL A 115 7.22 6.26 7.60
N GLY A 116 8.50 6.48 7.31
CA GLY A 116 9.58 5.65 7.83
C GLY A 116 9.54 5.43 9.35
N PRO A 117 9.55 6.50 10.17
CA PRO A 117 9.49 6.37 11.62
C PRO A 117 8.20 5.71 12.14
N VAL A 118 7.07 5.96 11.47
CA VAL A 118 5.77 5.38 11.84
C VAL A 118 5.75 3.89 11.55
N LEU A 119 6.27 3.49 10.39
CA LEU A 119 6.40 2.11 9.99
C LEU A 119 7.36 1.35 10.92
N GLU A 120 8.51 1.93 11.25
CA GLU A 120 9.45 1.35 12.19
C GLU A 120 8.83 1.14 13.58
N ARG A 121 8.06 2.12 14.08
CA ARG A 121 7.33 1.98 15.34
C ARG A 121 6.31 0.84 15.29
N TRP A 122 5.56 0.73 14.19
CA TRP A 122 4.61 -0.38 14.02
C TRP A 122 5.34 -1.72 13.99
N ILE A 123 6.44 -1.85 13.24
CA ILE A 123 7.26 -3.07 13.18
C ILE A 123 7.74 -3.44 14.59
N ASN A 124 8.34 -2.51 15.31
CA ASN A 124 8.89 -2.76 16.63
C ASN A 124 7.81 -3.21 17.63
N LYS A 125 6.63 -2.61 17.58
CA LYS A 125 5.52 -2.95 18.49
C LYS A 125 4.81 -4.25 18.15
N THR A 126 4.65 -4.57 16.87
CA THR A 126 3.79 -5.68 16.44
C THR A 126 4.58 -6.88 15.94
N GLN A 127 5.74 -6.66 15.31
CA GLN A 127 6.55 -7.73 14.74
C GLN A 127 7.76 -8.10 15.60
N GLY A 128 8.29 -7.16 16.37
CA GLY A 128 9.46 -7.28 17.24
C GLY A 128 10.52 -6.23 16.92
N ASP A 129 11.17 -5.75 17.95
CA ASP A 129 12.18 -4.68 17.88
C ASP A 129 13.56 -5.16 17.39
N ASN A 130 13.75 -6.46 17.31
CA ASN A 130 15.01 -7.09 16.87
C ASN A 130 14.76 -8.30 15.94
N PRO A 131 15.79 -8.73 15.16
CA PRO A 131 15.65 -9.86 14.23
C PRO A 131 15.28 -11.18 14.89
N THR A 132 15.71 -11.41 16.12
CA THR A 132 15.43 -12.65 16.85
C THR A 132 13.94 -12.76 17.21
N ASP A 133 13.33 -11.65 17.61
CA ASP A 133 11.91 -11.64 17.93
C ASP A 133 11.05 -11.73 16.64
N ARG A 134 11.46 -11.05 15.57
CA ARG A 134 10.79 -11.16 14.28
C ARG A 134 10.86 -12.58 13.69
N ALA A 135 11.94 -13.31 13.94
CA ALA A 135 12.11 -14.70 13.48
C ALA A 135 11.10 -15.70 14.09
N LYS A 136 10.43 -15.34 15.18
CA LYS A 136 9.47 -16.23 15.89
C LYS A 136 8.12 -16.33 15.17
N ARG A 137 7.87 -15.50 14.15
CA ARG A 137 6.57 -15.43 13.46
C ARG A 137 6.75 -15.15 11.95
N LYS A 138 5.69 -15.40 11.20
CA LYS A 138 5.65 -14.97 9.79
C LYS A 138 5.60 -13.43 9.72
N PRO A 139 6.24 -12.80 8.71
CA PRO A 139 6.16 -11.36 8.54
C PRO A 139 4.71 -10.89 8.39
N GLY A 140 4.28 -9.99 9.26
CA GLY A 140 2.98 -9.32 9.15
C GLY A 140 3.05 -8.04 8.31
N LEU A 141 4.23 -7.62 7.89
CA LEU A 141 4.41 -6.55 6.91
C LEU A 141 4.40 -7.14 5.50
N LEU A 142 3.51 -6.63 4.65
CA LEU A 142 3.46 -6.94 3.23
C LEU A 142 3.70 -5.64 2.45
N TRP A 143 4.58 -5.67 1.47
CA TRP A 143 4.84 -4.52 0.62
C TRP A 143 4.29 -4.78 -0.77
N ALA A 144 3.24 -4.06 -1.16
CA ALA A 144 2.59 -4.19 -2.46
C ALA A 144 3.07 -3.08 -3.40
N ILE A 145 3.83 -3.43 -4.44
CA ILE A 145 4.14 -2.52 -5.54
C ILE A 145 2.98 -2.58 -6.52
N THR A 146 2.13 -1.56 -6.46
CA THR A 146 0.87 -1.49 -7.20
C THR A 146 1.04 -0.84 -8.57
N MET A 147 -0.03 -0.84 -9.39
CA MET A 147 -0.06 -0.26 -10.73
C MET A 147 0.99 -0.87 -11.68
N PHE A 148 1.28 -2.16 -11.51
CA PHE A 148 2.31 -2.83 -12.29
C PHE A 148 1.95 -2.94 -13.77
N ASP A 149 0.65 -3.00 -14.09
CA ASP A 149 0.15 -2.88 -15.47
C ASP A 149 0.67 -1.64 -16.20
N MET A 150 0.65 -0.51 -15.52
CA MET A 150 1.12 0.76 -16.09
C MET A 150 2.64 0.76 -16.27
N ARG A 151 3.37 0.15 -15.33
CA ARG A 151 4.81 0.03 -15.41
C ARG A 151 5.23 -0.81 -16.60
N ILE A 152 4.64 -2.01 -16.76
CA ILE A 152 4.90 -2.88 -17.92
C ILE A 152 4.54 -2.14 -19.21
N SER A 153 3.34 -1.58 -19.31
CA SER A 153 2.85 -0.89 -20.52
C SER A 153 3.75 0.26 -20.94
N SER A 154 4.29 1.04 -19.99
CA SER A 154 5.19 2.16 -20.29
C SER A 154 6.55 1.72 -20.83
N ASP A 155 6.93 0.48 -20.58
CA ASP A 155 8.26 -0.02 -20.85
C ASP A 155 8.32 -1.03 -22.01
N LEU A 156 7.17 -1.38 -22.60
CA LEU A 156 7.10 -2.29 -23.75
C LEU A 156 7.89 -1.81 -24.99
N ALA A 157 7.99 -0.49 -25.19
CA ALA A 157 8.71 0.07 -26.33
C ALA A 157 10.19 0.39 -26.05
N LYS A 158 10.69 0.10 -24.85
CA LYS A 158 12.09 0.40 -24.46
C LYS A 158 13.03 -0.68 -25.00
N ASP A 159 14.21 -0.25 -25.42
CA ASP A 159 15.30 -1.17 -25.73
C ASP A 159 15.92 -1.81 -24.45
N GLU A 160 16.77 -2.79 -24.64
CA GLU A 160 17.38 -3.56 -23.55
C GLU A 160 18.19 -2.67 -22.59
N ASP A 161 18.91 -1.69 -23.10
CA ASP A 161 19.74 -0.80 -22.27
C ASP A 161 18.88 0.13 -21.41
N MET A 162 17.82 0.67 -21.99
CA MET A 162 16.82 1.45 -21.24
C MET A 162 16.11 0.60 -20.18
N LEU A 163 15.81 -0.65 -20.48
CA LEU A 163 15.21 -1.56 -19.50
C LEU A 163 16.16 -1.87 -18.35
N LYS A 164 17.44 -2.16 -18.64
CA LYS A 164 18.44 -2.36 -17.58
C LYS A 164 18.57 -1.14 -16.67
N MET A 165 18.46 0.07 -17.21
CA MET A 165 18.47 1.29 -16.41
C MET A 165 17.20 1.49 -15.57
N SER A 166 16.02 1.16 -16.12
CA SER A 166 14.74 1.44 -15.47
C SER A 166 14.26 0.32 -14.55
N TRP A 167 14.70 -0.91 -14.77
CA TRP A 167 14.31 -2.10 -14.01
C TRP A 167 15.48 -2.74 -13.23
N GLY A 168 16.71 -2.58 -13.74
CA GLY A 168 17.94 -3.10 -13.13
C GLY A 168 18.52 -2.12 -12.11
N GLN A 169 19.86 -2.09 -12.01
CA GLN A 169 20.65 -1.36 -11.00
C GLN A 169 20.12 0.04 -10.67
N GLY A 170 19.40 0.14 -9.56
CA GLY A 170 18.80 1.39 -9.13
C GLY A 170 17.43 1.70 -9.76
N GLY A 171 16.81 0.73 -10.42
CA GLY A 171 15.50 0.88 -11.06
C GLY A 171 14.32 0.77 -10.08
N LEU A 172 13.51 -0.27 -10.24
CA LEU A 172 12.22 -0.40 -9.58
C LEU A 172 12.29 -0.30 -8.06
N LEU A 173 13.07 -1.18 -7.40
CA LEU A 173 13.12 -1.21 -5.93
C LEU A 173 13.79 0.02 -5.34
N LYS A 174 14.82 0.57 -5.98
CA LYS A 174 15.43 1.79 -5.51
C LYS A 174 14.42 2.92 -5.45
N GLN A 175 13.66 3.13 -6.51
CA GLN A 175 12.66 4.21 -6.59
C GLN A 175 11.48 3.99 -5.64
N THR A 176 11.03 2.76 -5.45
CA THR A 176 9.83 2.46 -4.67
C THR A 176 10.11 2.25 -3.18
N ILE A 177 11.26 1.67 -2.83
CA ILE A 177 11.56 1.25 -1.45
C ILE A 177 12.91 1.77 -0.96
N LEU A 178 14.02 1.48 -1.67
CA LEU A 178 15.37 1.59 -1.10
C LEU A 178 15.85 3.02 -0.87
N GLU A 179 15.48 3.97 -1.74
CA GLU A 179 15.87 5.38 -1.53
C GLU A 179 15.36 5.94 -0.20
N ARG A 180 14.22 5.44 0.28
CA ARG A 180 13.54 5.98 1.45
C ARG A 180 13.72 5.14 2.70
N PHE A 181 13.79 3.83 2.53
CA PHE A 181 13.82 2.87 3.63
C PHE A 181 15.14 2.11 3.73
N GLY A 182 16.07 2.28 2.77
CA GLY A 182 17.34 1.55 2.73
C GLY A 182 18.22 1.70 3.96
N ASN A 183 18.06 2.79 4.71
CA ASN A 183 18.80 3.03 5.96
C ASN A 183 18.15 2.38 7.19
N TYR A 184 16.94 1.83 7.08
CA TYR A 184 16.28 1.17 8.20
C TYR A 184 16.81 -0.25 8.40
N ALA A 185 17.16 -0.57 9.64
CA ALA A 185 17.73 -1.87 10.00
C ALA A 185 16.80 -3.03 9.65
N TRP A 186 15.49 -2.88 9.83
CA TRP A 186 14.50 -3.90 9.54
C TRP A 186 14.43 -4.30 8.06
N LEU A 187 14.75 -3.39 7.13
CA LEU A 187 14.78 -3.70 5.69
C LEU A 187 15.99 -4.55 5.34
N ASN A 188 17.14 -4.22 5.93
CA ASN A 188 18.41 -4.88 5.64
C ASN A 188 18.57 -6.22 6.36
N GLU A 189 17.98 -6.35 7.54
CA GLU A 189 17.92 -7.58 8.29
C GLU A 189 16.55 -7.71 8.98
N TRP A 190 15.66 -8.49 8.37
CA TRP A 190 14.36 -8.77 8.97
C TRP A 190 14.48 -9.84 10.05
N ALA A 191 15.00 -11.00 9.70
CA ALA A 191 15.14 -12.14 10.62
C ALA A 191 16.23 -13.12 10.16
N ASN A 192 16.95 -13.71 11.11
CA ASN A 192 17.93 -14.77 10.85
C ASN A 192 19.01 -14.39 9.81
N GLY A 193 19.49 -13.16 9.83
CA GLY A 193 20.48 -12.67 8.88
C GLY A 193 19.94 -12.44 7.45
N LYS A 194 18.62 -12.56 7.26
CA LYS A 194 17.96 -12.32 5.97
C LYS A 194 17.33 -10.94 5.92
N PRO A 195 17.38 -10.25 4.78
CA PRO A 195 16.69 -8.99 4.59
C PRO A 195 15.17 -9.20 4.59
N PHE A 196 14.41 -8.10 4.62
CA PHE A 196 12.98 -8.14 4.35
C PHE A 196 12.74 -8.50 2.88
N ASP A 197 11.99 -9.55 2.63
CA ASP A 197 11.73 -10.13 1.30
C ASP A 197 10.23 -10.31 0.99
N ASN A 198 9.36 -9.76 1.83
CA ASN A 198 7.90 -9.91 1.69
C ASN A 198 7.30 -8.80 0.79
N VAL A 199 7.84 -8.67 -0.42
CA VAL A 199 7.45 -7.69 -1.44
C VAL A 199 6.69 -8.39 -2.56
N PHE A 200 5.53 -7.83 -2.92
CA PHE A 200 4.61 -8.36 -3.93
C PHE A 200 4.39 -7.37 -5.06
N LEU A 201 4.26 -7.91 -6.28
CA LEU A 201 3.90 -7.14 -7.46
C LEU A 201 2.38 -7.25 -7.65
N VAL A 202 1.70 -6.11 -7.84
CA VAL A 202 0.24 -6.10 -7.91
C VAL A 202 -0.23 -5.39 -9.18
N ARG A 203 -0.94 -6.12 -10.02
CA ARG A 203 -1.68 -5.64 -11.18
C ARG A 203 -3.14 -5.40 -10.80
N LYS A 204 -3.86 -4.65 -11.62
CA LYS A 204 -5.31 -4.52 -11.53
C LYS A 204 -5.96 -5.52 -12.49
N PRO A 205 -6.59 -6.60 -12.01
CA PRO A 205 -7.28 -7.56 -12.87
C PRO A 205 -8.34 -6.87 -13.75
N GLY A 206 -8.44 -7.31 -15.00
CA GLY A 206 -9.40 -6.75 -15.96
C GLY A 206 -9.05 -5.34 -16.47
N PHE A 207 -7.86 -4.83 -16.16
CA PHE A 207 -7.39 -3.55 -16.72
C PHE A 207 -6.86 -3.76 -18.14
N LYS A 208 -7.44 -3.04 -19.12
CA LYS A 208 -7.08 -3.18 -20.53
C LYS A 208 -5.66 -2.68 -20.78
N VAL A 209 -4.78 -3.57 -21.20
CA VAL A 209 -3.36 -3.32 -21.51
C VAL A 209 -2.97 -3.93 -22.85
N ALA A 210 -1.94 -3.40 -23.48
CA ALA A 210 -1.51 -3.85 -24.81
C ALA A 210 -0.90 -5.26 -24.82
N PHE A 211 -0.32 -5.68 -23.69
CA PHE A 211 0.38 -6.97 -23.57
C PHE A 211 -0.53 -8.16 -23.25
N LEU A 212 -1.85 -7.93 -23.09
CA LEU A 212 -2.84 -8.99 -22.89
C LEU A 212 -3.90 -8.97 -23.94
N ASP A 213 -4.30 -10.15 -24.38
CA ASP A 213 -5.53 -10.35 -25.15
C ASP A 213 -6.69 -10.46 -24.15
N MET A 214 -7.71 -9.64 -24.35
CA MET A 214 -8.82 -9.48 -23.42
C MET A 214 -10.17 -9.70 -24.13
N ASP A 215 -11.09 -10.36 -23.42
CA ASP A 215 -12.51 -10.27 -23.76
C ASP A 215 -13.25 -9.49 -22.65
N ASN A 216 -13.65 -8.27 -22.97
CA ASN A 216 -14.18 -7.28 -22.00
C ASN A 216 -13.22 -7.05 -20.82
N THR A 217 -13.48 -7.65 -19.68
CA THR A 217 -12.64 -7.59 -18.46
C THR A 217 -11.94 -8.91 -18.15
N GLU A 218 -12.13 -9.93 -18.98
CA GLU A 218 -11.50 -11.25 -18.82
C GLU A 218 -10.15 -11.27 -19.54
N GLU A 219 -9.10 -11.61 -18.80
CA GLU A 219 -7.76 -11.79 -19.35
C GLU A 219 -7.65 -13.19 -19.94
N LEU A 220 -7.40 -13.30 -21.26
CA LEU A 220 -7.38 -14.57 -21.98
C LEU A 220 -5.96 -15.12 -22.12
N ALA A 221 -5.04 -14.31 -22.60
CA ALA A 221 -3.67 -14.73 -22.88
C ALA A 221 -2.71 -13.51 -23.00
N ILE A 222 -1.43 -13.80 -22.95
CA ILE A 222 -0.40 -12.83 -23.33
C ILE A 222 -0.49 -12.59 -24.85
N ASN A 223 -0.53 -11.29 -25.23
CA ASN A 223 -0.49 -10.91 -26.64
C ASN A 223 0.86 -11.41 -27.27
N PRO A 224 0.81 -12.26 -28.31
CA PRO A 224 2.04 -12.82 -28.91
C PRO A 224 3.02 -11.75 -29.45
N LYS A 225 2.54 -10.56 -29.81
CA LYS A 225 3.39 -9.45 -30.29
C LYS A 225 4.28 -8.91 -29.18
N GLU A 226 3.81 -8.95 -27.94
CA GLU A 226 4.51 -8.40 -26.77
C GLU A 226 5.30 -9.48 -25.99
N ALA A 227 5.11 -10.75 -26.31
CA ALA A 227 5.71 -11.87 -25.56
C ALA A 227 7.25 -11.79 -25.46
N GLY A 228 7.93 -11.36 -26.53
CA GLY A 228 9.38 -11.17 -26.52
C GLY A 228 9.82 -10.09 -25.54
N GLN A 229 9.14 -8.95 -25.54
CA GLN A 229 9.44 -7.84 -24.67
C GLN A 229 9.10 -8.15 -23.21
N LEU A 230 8.00 -8.84 -22.96
CA LEU A 230 7.65 -9.32 -21.61
C LEU A 230 8.70 -10.28 -21.04
N ASN A 231 9.24 -11.18 -21.87
CA ASN A 231 10.31 -12.07 -21.44
C ASN A 231 11.60 -11.31 -21.11
N LEU A 232 11.92 -10.25 -21.86
CA LEU A 232 13.06 -9.40 -21.57
C LEU A 232 12.84 -8.63 -20.25
N LEU A 233 11.67 -8.06 -20.03
CA LEU A 233 11.29 -7.41 -18.77
C LEU A 233 11.39 -8.39 -17.60
N ARG A 234 10.82 -9.59 -17.74
CA ARG A 234 10.87 -10.65 -16.74
C ARG A 234 12.30 -11.02 -16.35
N SER A 235 13.14 -11.24 -17.36
CA SER A 235 14.54 -11.59 -17.12
C SER A 235 15.33 -10.45 -16.48
N THR A 236 15.12 -9.22 -16.92
CA THR A 236 15.77 -8.04 -16.35
C THR A 236 15.37 -7.85 -14.89
N PHE A 237 14.08 -8.00 -14.57
CA PHE A 237 13.57 -7.95 -13.21
C PHE A 237 14.18 -9.07 -12.35
N ALA A 238 14.08 -10.33 -12.79
CA ALA A 238 14.48 -11.47 -11.98
C ALA A 238 16.01 -11.55 -11.74
N ASN A 239 16.83 -10.93 -12.60
CA ASN A 239 18.28 -10.89 -12.47
C ASN A 239 18.79 -9.65 -11.72
N ASP A 240 17.95 -8.72 -11.34
CA ASP A 240 18.37 -7.57 -10.57
C ASP A 240 18.76 -7.97 -9.13
N PRO A 241 19.95 -7.56 -8.62
CA PRO A 241 20.41 -7.95 -7.29
C PRO A 241 19.52 -7.48 -6.14
N ASP A 242 18.91 -6.29 -6.26
CA ASP A 242 18.02 -5.76 -5.22
C ASP A 242 16.69 -6.52 -5.21
N ILE A 243 16.20 -6.89 -6.40
CA ILE A 243 15.02 -7.75 -6.54
C ILE A 243 15.29 -9.11 -5.91
N GLN A 244 16.42 -9.75 -6.23
CA GLN A 244 16.80 -11.05 -5.65
C GLN A 244 16.93 -11.00 -4.12
N LYS A 245 17.31 -9.84 -3.59
CA LYS A 245 17.46 -9.64 -2.15
C LYS A 245 16.12 -9.43 -1.41
N HIS A 246 15.15 -8.75 -2.03
CA HIS A 246 13.95 -8.26 -1.36
C HIS A 246 12.63 -8.83 -1.88
N VAL A 247 12.66 -9.59 -2.96
CA VAL A 247 11.48 -10.27 -3.50
C VAL A 247 11.70 -11.77 -3.38
N ALA A 248 10.87 -12.44 -2.62
CA ALA A 248 10.92 -13.89 -2.53
C ALA A 248 10.57 -14.50 -3.91
N GLN A 249 11.42 -15.38 -4.41
CA GLN A 249 11.22 -16.09 -5.67
C GLN A 249 10.82 -15.14 -6.84
N PRO A 250 11.74 -14.25 -7.32
CA PRO A 250 11.38 -13.17 -8.26
C PRO A 250 10.70 -13.64 -9.54
N GLN A 251 11.07 -14.81 -10.08
CA GLN A 251 10.44 -15.35 -11.29
C GLN A 251 9.01 -15.78 -11.04
N GLU A 252 8.75 -16.48 -9.92
CA GLU A 252 7.40 -16.89 -9.52
C GLU A 252 6.54 -15.69 -9.16
N ALA A 253 7.11 -14.67 -8.51
CA ALA A 253 6.42 -13.42 -8.21
C ALA A 253 5.98 -12.69 -9.49
N TRP A 254 6.79 -12.73 -10.54
CA TRP A 254 6.41 -12.21 -11.86
C TRP A 254 5.30 -13.04 -12.50
N ASP A 255 5.45 -14.36 -12.49
CA ASP A 255 4.52 -15.28 -13.15
C ASP A 255 3.15 -15.36 -12.44
N ALA A 256 3.10 -14.99 -11.16
CA ALA A 256 1.86 -14.93 -10.37
C ALA A 256 1.03 -13.65 -10.58
N MET A 257 1.59 -12.65 -11.27
CA MET A 257 0.86 -11.43 -11.64
C MET A 257 -0.18 -11.70 -12.73
#